data_ce7bf15872c9bd1985053a50aa931c8a
#
_entry.id   ce7bf15872c9bd1985053a50aa931c8a
#
_cell.length_a   1.000
_cell.length_b   1.000
_cell.length_c   1.000
_cell.angle_alpha   90.00
_cell.angle_beta   90.00
_cell.angle_gamma   90.00
#
_symmetry.space_group_name_H-M   'P 1'
#
loop_
_entity.id
_entity.type
_entity.pdbx_description
1 polymer ?
#
loop_
_entity_poly.entity_id
_entity_poly.type
_entity_poly.pdbx_seq_one_letter_code
_entity_poly.pdbx_strand_id
1 'polypeptide(L)'
;NKSIALIEKEPRLANHQTGNNSGVIHSGIYYKPGSFKAKNCVEGRKEIVAFAKKYGIEHDICGKIIVATDESELENLETIYQRGLDNKVEDLEKIGPEQIREIEPNCTGIAGVRVGCTGIIDFRAATDKFGELFEAGNPNNALLLSHEVRQIEQEPNGTQLHTNNG
;
A
#
# COMPACT_ATOMS: atom_id res chain seq x y z
N ASN A 1 -26.30 -15.16 6.16
CA ASN A 1 -24.95 -15.45 5.71
C ASN A 1 -24.97 -15.53 4.18
N LYS A 2 -24.19 -14.66 3.52
CA LYS A 2 -24.02 -14.70 2.06
C LYS A 2 -22.74 -15.48 1.75
N SER A 3 -22.76 -16.33 0.74
CA SER A 3 -21.57 -16.89 0.11
C SER A 3 -20.98 -15.89 -0.88
N ILE A 4 -19.68 -15.85 -1.02
CA ILE A 4 -18.97 -14.94 -1.91
C ILE A 4 -17.98 -15.77 -2.75
N ALA A 5 -17.98 -15.55 -4.06
CA ALA A 5 -16.93 -16.03 -4.94
C ALA A 5 -16.00 -14.86 -5.31
N LEU A 6 -14.71 -15.05 -5.12
CA LEU A 6 -13.68 -14.16 -5.63
C LEU A 6 -13.07 -14.84 -6.86
N ILE A 7 -13.14 -14.16 -8.00
CA ILE A 7 -12.71 -14.71 -9.29
C ILE A 7 -11.45 -13.96 -9.74
N GLU A 8 -10.37 -14.71 -9.99
CA GLU A 8 -9.09 -14.19 -10.46
C GLU A 8 -8.67 -14.95 -11.73
N LYS A 9 -8.32 -14.22 -12.78
CA LYS A 9 -7.90 -14.81 -14.06
C LYS A 9 -6.54 -15.50 -13.99
N GLU A 10 -5.68 -15.04 -13.08
CA GLU A 10 -4.34 -15.54 -12.93
C GLU A 10 -4.30 -16.81 -12.05
N PRO A 11 -3.24 -17.65 -12.17
CA PRO A 11 -3.11 -18.86 -11.37
C PRO A 11 -2.78 -18.61 -9.89
N ARG A 12 -2.57 -17.36 -9.50
CA ARG A 12 -2.27 -16.94 -8.13
C ARG A 12 -2.72 -15.51 -7.88
N LEU A 13 -2.94 -15.18 -6.62
CA LEU A 13 -3.17 -13.80 -6.17
C LEU A 13 -1.93 -12.91 -6.39
N ALA A 14 -2.11 -11.61 -6.38
CA ALA A 14 -1.04 -10.60 -6.49
C ALA A 14 -0.12 -10.77 -7.72
N ASN A 15 -0.61 -11.34 -8.81
CA ASN A 15 0.21 -11.61 -10.00
C ASN A 15 0.59 -10.35 -10.79
N HIS A 16 -0.16 -9.28 -10.63
CA HIS A 16 0.03 -7.99 -11.30
C HIS A 16 0.66 -6.95 -10.39
N GLN A 17 0.08 -5.74 -10.32
CA GLN A 17 0.64 -4.58 -9.63
C GLN A 17 0.90 -4.80 -8.13
N THR A 18 0.03 -5.54 -7.45
CA THR A 18 0.18 -5.80 -6.01
C THR A 18 1.44 -6.60 -5.69
N GLY A 19 1.80 -7.57 -6.52
CA GLY A 19 2.99 -8.37 -6.34
C GLY A 19 4.25 -7.84 -7.06
N ASN A 20 4.13 -6.75 -7.84
CA ASN A 20 5.20 -6.20 -8.67
C ASN A 20 5.31 -4.68 -8.47
N ASN A 21 5.23 -4.21 -7.24
CA ASN A 21 5.42 -2.83 -6.84
C ASN A 21 6.70 -2.68 -5.98
N SER A 22 6.95 -1.46 -5.49
CA SER A 22 8.12 -1.17 -4.66
C SER A 22 8.02 -1.67 -3.21
N GLY A 23 6.93 -2.28 -2.81
CA GLY A 23 6.71 -2.76 -1.45
C GLY A 23 6.52 -1.66 -0.40
N VAL A 24 6.43 -0.39 -0.78
CA VAL A 24 6.42 0.74 0.16
C VAL A 24 5.10 0.88 0.90
N ILE A 25 5.18 0.95 2.21
CA ILE A 25 4.09 1.38 3.09
C ILE A 25 4.07 2.91 3.11
N HIS A 26 3.18 3.52 2.33
CA HIS A 26 3.10 4.98 2.19
C HIS A 26 2.52 5.67 3.42
N SER A 27 3.01 6.89 3.73
CA SER A 27 2.57 7.70 4.87
C SER A 27 1.39 8.65 4.56
N GLY A 28 1.13 8.94 3.28
CA GLY A 28 0.15 9.96 2.89
C GLY A 28 0.71 11.39 2.77
N ILE A 29 2.03 11.59 2.93
CA ILE A 29 2.69 12.90 2.96
C ILE A 29 2.46 13.75 1.69
N TYR A 30 2.31 13.11 0.53
CA TYR A 30 2.14 13.81 -0.75
C TYR A 30 0.70 14.20 -1.09
N TYR A 31 -0.28 13.64 -0.38
CA TYR A 31 -1.68 13.80 -0.75
C TYR A 31 -2.26 15.11 -0.22
N LYS A 32 -3.23 15.67 -0.98
CA LYS A 32 -3.95 16.87 -0.57
C LYS A 32 -4.60 16.66 0.80
N PRO A 33 -4.34 17.54 1.77
CA PRO A 33 -4.94 17.44 3.10
C PRO A 33 -6.47 17.37 3.05
N GLY A 34 -7.05 16.53 3.90
CA GLY A 34 -8.50 16.31 3.96
C GLY A 34 -9.10 15.42 2.87
N SER A 35 -8.33 15.03 1.84
CA SER A 35 -8.80 14.10 0.82
C SER A 35 -8.98 12.67 1.36
N PHE A 36 -9.90 11.90 0.76
CA PHE A 36 -10.04 10.48 1.08
C PHE A 36 -8.72 9.70 0.89
N LYS A 37 -7.94 10.08 -0.12
CA LYS A 37 -6.64 9.47 -0.41
C LYS A 37 -5.66 9.66 0.75
N ALA A 38 -5.60 10.87 1.33
CA ALA A 38 -4.77 11.15 2.51
C ALA A 38 -5.23 10.36 3.73
N LYS A 39 -6.53 10.42 4.04
CA LYS A 39 -7.12 9.71 5.19
C LYS A 39 -6.90 8.20 5.10
N ASN A 40 -7.26 7.59 3.96
CA ASN A 40 -7.10 6.16 3.76
C ASN A 40 -5.64 5.72 3.80
N CYS A 41 -4.70 6.57 3.35
CA CYS A 41 -3.28 6.23 3.40
C CYS A 41 -2.75 6.25 4.84
N VAL A 42 -3.11 7.26 5.63
CA VAL A 42 -2.68 7.37 7.05
C VAL A 42 -3.24 6.22 7.89
N GLU A 43 -4.54 5.95 7.78
CA GLU A 43 -5.17 4.86 8.54
C GLU A 43 -4.76 3.49 8.02
N GLY A 44 -4.80 3.28 6.70
CA GLY A 44 -4.43 2.00 6.08
C GLY A 44 -2.98 1.59 6.34
N ARG A 45 -2.06 2.57 6.50
CA ARG A 45 -0.70 2.30 6.95
C ARG A 45 -0.68 1.61 8.32
N LYS A 46 -1.44 2.13 9.28
CA LYS A 46 -1.51 1.54 10.63
C LYS A 46 -2.13 0.14 10.60
N GLU A 47 -3.18 -0.02 9.81
CA GLU A 47 -3.88 -1.29 9.67
C GLU A 47 -3.01 -2.36 9.01
N ILE A 48 -2.31 -2.03 7.91
CA ILE A 48 -1.46 -3.01 7.23
C ILE A 48 -0.26 -3.43 8.08
N VAL A 49 0.33 -2.52 8.86
CA VAL A 49 1.41 -2.85 9.80
C VAL A 49 0.89 -3.75 10.94
N ALA A 50 -0.29 -3.44 11.48
CA ALA A 50 -0.91 -4.28 12.51
C ALA A 50 -1.25 -5.67 11.96
N PHE A 51 -1.75 -5.73 10.71
CA PHE A 51 -2.02 -6.98 10.00
C PHE A 51 -0.74 -7.79 9.79
N ALA A 52 0.32 -7.16 9.30
CA ALA A 52 1.60 -7.82 9.08
C ALA A 52 2.17 -8.42 10.38
N LYS A 53 2.15 -7.66 11.46
CA LYS A 53 2.58 -8.14 12.79
C LYS A 53 1.73 -9.32 13.27
N LYS A 54 0.40 -9.23 13.11
CA LYS A 54 -0.52 -10.30 13.56
C LYS A 54 -0.31 -11.62 12.84
N TYR A 55 0.02 -11.57 11.56
CA TYR A 55 0.10 -12.76 10.71
C TYR A 55 1.52 -13.15 10.30
N GLY A 56 2.55 -12.50 10.87
CA GLY A 56 3.95 -12.81 10.60
C GLY A 56 4.42 -12.50 9.19
N ILE A 57 3.83 -11.47 8.55
CA ILE A 57 4.23 -11.02 7.21
C ILE A 57 5.48 -10.16 7.34
N GLU A 58 6.47 -10.43 6.50
CA GLU A 58 7.73 -9.69 6.48
C GLU A 58 7.50 -8.22 6.16
N HIS A 59 7.98 -7.34 7.03
CA HIS A 59 7.90 -5.90 6.91
C HIS A 59 8.98 -5.24 7.75
N ASP A 60 9.38 -4.05 7.33
CA ASP A 60 10.33 -3.21 8.07
C ASP A 60 9.88 -1.75 8.02
N ILE A 61 9.80 -1.10 9.19
CA ILE A 61 9.50 0.32 9.31
C ILE A 61 10.83 1.09 9.34
N CYS A 62 11.55 1.02 8.24
CA CYS A 62 12.87 1.62 8.06
C CYS A 62 12.82 3.15 7.83
N GLY A 63 11.64 3.72 7.62
CA GLY A 63 11.50 5.14 7.26
C GLY A 63 11.87 5.43 5.80
N LYS A 64 11.88 6.71 5.46
CA LYS A 64 12.42 7.25 4.21
C LYS A 64 12.88 8.69 4.39
N ILE A 65 13.71 9.17 3.48
CA ILE A 65 14.05 10.58 3.34
C ILE A 65 13.54 11.12 2.01
N ILE A 66 13.17 12.40 2.00
CA ILE A 66 12.84 13.19 0.83
C ILE A 66 13.85 14.32 0.82
N VAL A 67 14.60 14.44 -0.26
CA VAL A 67 15.80 15.30 -0.30
C VAL A 67 15.62 16.37 -1.38
N ALA A 68 15.99 17.61 -1.05
CA ALA A 68 16.24 18.68 -2.01
C ALA A 68 17.73 18.71 -2.32
N THR A 69 18.06 18.63 -3.61
CA THR A 69 19.44 18.60 -4.10
C THR A 69 19.96 19.99 -4.44
N ASP A 70 19.06 20.94 -4.69
CA ASP A 70 19.36 22.35 -4.97
C ASP A 70 18.29 23.28 -4.39
N GLU A 71 18.55 24.60 -4.46
CA GLU A 71 17.69 25.63 -3.88
C GLU A 71 16.31 25.70 -4.52
N SER A 72 16.17 25.34 -5.78
CA SER A 72 14.88 25.37 -6.49
C SER A 72 13.87 24.37 -5.95
N GLU A 73 14.33 23.31 -5.27
CA GLU A 73 13.50 22.27 -4.70
C GLU A 73 13.02 22.56 -3.26
N LEU A 74 13.60 23.59 -2.61
CA LEU A 74 13.29 23.89 -1.20
C LEU A 74 11.83 24.26 -0.95
N GLU A 75 11.22 25.03 -1.83
CA GLU A 75 9.80 25.41 -1.71
C GLU A 75 8.88 24.19 -1.82
N ASN A 76 9.20 23.28 -2.73
CA ASN A 76 8.45 22.04 -2.89
C ASN A 76 8.64 21.11 -1.68
N LEU A 77 9.85 21.00 -1.16
CA LEU A 77 10.15 20.23 0.05
C LEU A 77 9.35 20.75 1.25
N GLU A 78 9.31 22.10 1.43
CA GLU A 78 8.50 22.74 2.48
C GLU A 78 7.00 22.44 2.30
N THR A 79 6.50 22.52 1.08
CA THR A 79 5.10 22.18 0.75
C THR A 79 4.78 20.73 1.12
N ILE A 80 5.68 19.79 0.83
CA ILE A 80 5.53 18.38 1.18
C ILE A 80 5.52 18.20 2.70
N TYR A 81 6.44 18.84 3.42
CA TYR A 81 6.50 18.80 4.87
C TYR A 81 5.21 19.32 5.51
N GLN A 82 4.72 20.50 5.05
CA GLN A 82 3.48 21.07 5.56
C GLN A 82 2.26 20.16 5.30
N ARG A 83 2.16 19.56 4.10
CA ARG A 83 1.13 18.56 3.83
C ARG A 83 1.18 17.36 4.77
N GLY A 84 2.40 16.93 5.11
CA GLY A 84 2.61 15.86 6.09
C GLY A 84 2.05 16.22 7.46
N LEU A 85 2.31 17.43 7.96
CA LEU A 85 1.74 17.93 9.21
C LEU A 85 0.21 18.02 9.16
N ASP A 86 -0.33 18.59 8.10
CA ASP A 86 -1.78 18.76 7.91
C ASP A 86 -2.51 17.40 7.80
N ASN A 87 -1.86 16.39 7.23
CA ASN A 87 -2.35 15.01 7.16
C ASN A 87 -2.08 14.21 8.44
N LYS A 88 -1.46 14.82 9.46
CA LYS A 88 -1.10 14.17 10.73
C LYS A 88 -0.21 12.94 10.53
N VAL A 89 0.71 13.03 9.56
CA VAL A 89 1.72 11.99 9.36
C VAL A 89 2.68 12.02 10.56
N GLU A 90 2.85 10.88 11.18
CA GLU A 90 3.68 10.72 12.38
C GLU A 90 5.17 10.66 12.02
N ASP A 91 6.04 10.98 12.98
CA ASP A 91 7.50 10.88 12.89
C ASP A 91 8.06 11.60 11.65
N LEU A 92 7.69 12.90 11.54
CA LEU A 92 8.21 13.84 10.53
C LEU A 92 9.28 14.74 11.13
N GLU A 93 10.41 14.83 10.45
CA GLU A 93 11.52 15.65 10.85
C GLU A 93 12.16 16.34 9.63
N LYS A 94 12.48 17.65 9.77
CA LYS A 94 13.36 18.33 8.81
C LYS A 94 14.81 18.00 9.14
N ILE A 95 15.57 17.60 8.15
CA ILE A 95 16.95 17.15 8.31
C ILE A 95 17.90 17.94 7.41
N GLY A 96 19.13 18.16 7.91
CA GLY A 96 20.20 18.81 7.17
C GLY A 96 21.10 17.83 6.42
N PRO A 97 22.12 18.37 5.69
CA PRO A 97 23.03 17.55 4.87
C PRO A 97 23.80 16.48 5.65
N GLU A 98 24.14 16.73 6.91
CA GLU A 98 24.87 15.79 7.76
C GLU A 98 23.99 14.59 8.10
N GLN A 99 22.76 14.84 8.57
CA GLN A 99 21.78 13.79 8.89
C GLN A 99 21.37 12.98 7.65
N ILE A 100 21.26 13.63 6.48
CA ILE A 100 21.01 12.91 5.21
C ILE A 100 22.11 11.88 4.98
N ARG A 101 23.39 12.26 5.14
CA ARG A 101 24.54 11.35 4.94
C ARG A 101 24.66 10.27 6.01
N GLU A 102 24.21 10.54 7.24
CA GLU A 102 24.15 9.53 8.29
C GLU A 102 23.12 8.45 7.99
N ILE A 103 21.95 8.84 7.45
CA ILE A 103 20.86 7.91 7.10
C ILE A 103 21.18 7.15 5.81
N GLU A 104 21.64 7.87 4.78
CA GLU A 104 21.95 7.32 3.46
C GLU A 104 23.29 7.88 2.95
N PRO A 105 24.41 7.19 3.20
CA PRO A 105 25.75 7.68 2.87
C PRO A 105 25.99 8.03 1.41
N ASN A 106 25.23 7.40 0.50
CA ASN A 106 25.31 7.63 -0.95
C ASN A 106 24.38 8.76 -1.44
N CYS A 107 23.62 9.38 -0.53
CA CYS A 107 22.71 10.46 -0.88
C CYS A 107 23.35 11.82 -0.58
N THR A 108 23.19 12.77 -1.51
CA THR A 108 23.64 14.16 -1.34
C THR A 108 22.45 15.10 -1.47
N GLY A 109 22.32 16.05 -0.53
CA GLY A 109 21.27 17.05 -0.55
C GLY A 109 21.59 18.23 0.35
N ILE A 110 20.90 19.36 0.14
CA ILE A 110 21.05 20.60 0.93
C ILE A 110 20.03 20.67 2.07
N ALA A 111 18.91 19.96 1.94
CA ALA A 111 17.86 19.82 2.97
C ALA A 111 17.06 18.56 2.71
N GLY A 112 16.37 18.05 3.74
CA GLY A 112 15.51 16.89 3.62
C GLY A 112 14.37 16.87 4.61
N VAL A 113 13.44 15.94 4.37
CA VAL A 113 12.39 15.55 5.30
C VAL A 113 12.51 14.05 5.55
N ARG A 114 12.74 13.68 6.80
CA ARG A 114 12.64 12.29 7.25
C ARG A 114 11.20 11.96 7.59
N VAL A 115 10.76 10.78 7.17
CA VAL A 115 9.41 10.23 7.45
C VAL A 115 9.60 8.86 8.08
N GLY A 116 9.70 8.81 9.39
CA GLY A 116 10.06 7.57 10.10
C GLY A 116 8.96 6.52 10.14
N CYS A 117 7.70 6.91 9.96
CA CYS A 117 6.56 6.00 10.02
C CYS A 117 6.33 5.19 8.73
N THR A 118 7.15 5.33 7.70
CA THR A 118 7.07 4.55 6.46
C THR A 118 7.96 3.30 6.53
N GLY A 119 7.77 2.39 5.58
CA GLY A 119 8.59 1.20 5.52
C GLY A 119 8.32 0.39 4.27
N ILE A 120 8.70 -0.86 4.31
CA ILE A 120 8.47 -1.84 3.26
C ILE A 120 7.74 -3.07 3.81
N ILE A 121 7.01 -3.76 2.95
CA ILE A 121 6.25 -4.97 3.28
C ILE A 121 6.18 -5.90 2.08
N ASP A 122 6.11 -7.19 2.31
CA ASP A 122 5.72 -8.16 1.30
C ASP A 122 4.21 -8.11 1.04
N PHE A 123 3.80 -7.29 0.05
CA PHE A 123 2.40 -7.19 -0.35
C PHE A 123 1.87 -8.47 -0.98
N ARG A 124 2.74 -9.33 -1.54
CA ARG A 124 2.32 -10.64 -2.05
C ARG A 124 1.88 -11.54 -0.90
N ALA A 125 2.74 -11.70 0.11
CA ALA A 125 2.40 -12.47 1.31
C ALA A 125 1.17 -11.91 2.04
N ALA A 126 1.02 -10.58 2.09
CA ALA A 126 -0.17 -9.95 2.65
C ALA A 126 -1.45 -10.31 1.87
N THR A 127 -1.38 -10.32 0.54
CA THR A 127 -2.53 -10.65 -0.32
C THR A 127 -2.88 -12.13 -0.24
N ASP A 128 -1.89 -13.01 -0.20
CA ASP A 128 -2.10 -14.45 -0.02
C ASP A 128 -2.79 -14.72 1.33
N LYS A 129 -2.37 -14.03 2.39
CA LYS A 129 -3.02 -14.11 3.70
C LYS A 129 -4.46 -13.59 3.67
N PHE A 130 -4.78 -12.53 2.91
CA PHE A 130 -6.17 -12.11 2.71
C PHE A 130 -7.00 -13.18 2.02
N GLY A 131 -6.44 -13.89 1.02
CA GLY A 131 -7.09 -15.01 0.37
C GLY A 131 -7.41 -16.15 1.35
N GLU A 132 -6.43 -16.58 2.14
CA GLU A 132 -6.64 -17.60 3.18
C GLU A 132 -7.75 -17.21 4.18
N LEU A 133 -7.72 -15.97 4.66
CA LEU A 133 -8.73 -15.47 5.60
C LEU A 133 -10.11 -15.35 4.97
N PHE A 134 -10.18 -15.02 3.69
CA PHE A 134 -11.42 -14.98 2.94
C PHE A 134 -12.08 -16.36 2.86
N GLU A 135 -11.32 -17.40 2.52
CA GLU A 135 -11.82 -18.78 2.48
C GLU A 135 -12.21 -19.28 3.87
N ALA A 136 -11.37 -19.04 4.87
CA ALA A 136 -11.63 -19.45 6.26
C ALA A 136 -12.83 -18.71 6.90
N GLY A 137 -13.18 -17.53 6.41
CA GLY A 137 -14.24 -16.68 6.98
C GLY A 137 -15.66 -17.23 6.81
N ASN A 138 -15.88 -18.05 5.78
CA ASN A 138 -17.16 -18.72 5.54
C ASN A 138 -16.91 -19.97 4.68
N PRO A 139 -17.37 -21.17 5.09
CA PRO A 139 -17.16 -22.41 4.34
C PRO A 139 -17.80 -22.42 2.95
N ASN A 140 -18.70 -21.48 2.67
CA ASN A 140 -19.33 -21.32 1.35
C ASN A 140 -18.63 -20.24 0.49
N ASN A 141 -17.53 -19.64 0.95
CA ASN A 141 -16.72 -18.77 0.11
C ASN A 141 -15.87 -19.61 -0.83
N ALA A 142 -15.64 -19.10 -2.04
CA ALA A 142 -14.79 -19.74 -3.03
C ALA A 142 -13.78 -18.76 -3.61
N LEU A 143 -12.51 -19.13 -3.64
CA LEU A 143 -11.45 -18.44 -4.36
C LEU A 143 -11.18 -19.20 -5.66
N LEU A 144 -11.63 -18.64 -6.78
CA LEU A 144 -11.55 -19.24 -8.11
C LEU A 144 -10.37 -18.64 -8.88
N LEU A 145 -9.20 -19.23 -8.75
CA LEU A 145 -7.99 -18.87 -9.51
C LEU A 145 -8.03 -19.46 -10.92
N SER A 146 -7.33 -18.86 -11.86
CA SER A 146 -7.31 -19.24 -13.29
C SER A 146 -8.69 -19.14 -13.97
N HIS A 147 -9.59 -18.33 -13.45
CA HIS A 147 -10.92 -18.09 -13.99
C HIS A 147 -11.01 -16.68 -14.61
N GLU A 148 -10.79 -16.58 -15.91
CA GLU A 148 -10.97 -15.34 -16.65
C GLU A 148 -12.44 -15.13 -17.00
N VAL A 149 -13.07 -14.08 -16.46
CA VAL A 149 -14.44 -13.71 -16.84
C VAL A 149 -14.42 -13.17 -18.27
N ARG A 150 -15.12 -13.85 -19.19
CA ARG A 150 -15.19 -13.51 -20.62
C ARG A 150 -16.50 -12.85 -21.01
N GLN A 151 -17.59 -13.24 -20.33
CA GLN A 151 -18.91 -12.70 -20.61
C GLN A 151 -19.73 -12.59 -19.33
N ILE A 152 -20.56 -11.56 -19.27
CA ILE A 152 -21.51 -11.32 -18.18
C ILE A 152 -22.91 -11.22 -18.81
N GLU A 153 -23.81 -12.11 -18.41
CA GLU A 153 -25.18 -12.13 -18.90
C GLU A 153 -26.16 -11.82 -17.77
N GLN A 154 -27.07 -10.91 -18.06
CA GLN A 154 -28.14 -10.57 -17.12
C GLN A 154 -29.32 -11.50 -17.33
N GLU A 155 -29.73 -12.23 -16.29
CA GLU A 155 -30.89 -13.11 -16.29
C GLU A 155 -31.99 -12.56 -15.37
N PRO A 156 -33.24 -13.04 -15.52
CA PRO A 156 -34.37 -12.58 -14.69
C PRO A 156 -34.14 -12.76 -13.18
N ASN A 157 -33.37 -13.77 -12.79
CA ASN A 157 -33.13 -14.14 -11.39
C ASN A 157 -31.69 -13.88 -10.92
N GLY A 158 -30.87 -13.20 -11.72
CA GLY A 158 -29.49 -12.93 -11.35
C GLY A 158 -28.59 -12.54 -12.52
N THR A 159 -27.30 -12.70 -12.30
CA THR A 159 -26.27 -12.44 -13.32
C THR A 159 -25.43 -13.69 -13.49
N GLN A 160 -25.31 -14.18 -14.70
CA GLN A 160 -24.41 -15.29 -15.02
C GLN A 160 -23.06 -14.79 -15.47
N LEU A 161 -22.01 -15.38 -14.94
CA LEU A 161 -20.63 -15.11 -15.34
C LEU A 161 -20.11 -16.33 -16.12
N HIS A 162 -19.63 -16.11 -17.33
CA HIS A 162 -18.96 -17.14 -18.13
C HIS A 162 -17.46 -16.95 -18.02
N THR A 163 -16.74 -17.98 -17.63
CA THR A 163 -15.29 -17.97 -17.54
C THR A 163 -14.66 -18.94 -18.54
N ASN A 164 -13.32 -18.89 -18.69
CA ASN A 164 -12.59 -19.86 -19.50
C ASN A 164 -12.64 -21.31 -18.95
N ASN A 165 -13.09 -21.49 -17.71
CA ASN A 165 -13.19 -22.79 -17.01
C ASN A 165 -14.62 -23.18 -16.64
N GLY A 166 -15.63 -22.55 -17.23
CA GLY A 166 -17.06 -22.79 -16.99
C GLY A 166 -17.83 -21.61 -16.47
#